data_df1a733c9fd1a8ec0b69ef9d7f72925b
#
_entry.id   df1a733c9fd1a8ec0b69ef9d7f72925b
#
_cell.length_a   1.000
_cell.length_b   1.000
_cell.length_c   1.000
_cell.angle_alpha   90.00
_cell.angle_beta   90.00
_cell.angle_gamma   90.00
#
_symmetry.space_group_name_H-M   'P 1'
#
loop_
_entity.id
_entity.type
_entity.pdbx_description
1 polymer ?
#
loop_
_entity_poly.entity_id
_entity_poly.type
_entity_poly.pdbx_seq_one_letter_code
_entity_poly.pdbx_strand_id
1 'polypeptide(L)'
;MADFGANEAIDPTTLFTKQECIGGGSFGRVYKGLDRRTGHTVAIKVIDVENAEDEVEDIMGEIMILSGMSSPYVTRYYGSYLHGSDLWIVMEFCSGGSCADLMKPGNIAEAEIAVIVRELLQGLMYLHDDGKLHRDIKGKACALMLCVQD
;
A
#
# COMPACT_ATOMS: atom_id res chain seq x y z
N MET A 1 -9.70 -23.56 4.97
CA MET A 1 -10.05 -22.16 4.62
C MET A 1 -8.94 -21.32 5.20
N ALA A 2 -8.17 -20.63 4.37
CA ALA A 2 -7.07 -19.80 4.86
C ALA A 2 -7.68 -18.62 5.64
N ASP A 3 -7.25 -18.43 6.89
CA ASP A 3 -7.65 -17.28 7.71
C ASP A 3 -6.83 -16.06 7.23
N PHE A 4 -7.44 -15.24 6.40
CA PHE A 4 -6.80 -14.05 5.84
C PHE A 4 -6.57 -12.92 6.86
N GLY A 5 -6.82 -13.12 8.18
CA GLY A 5 -6.86 -12.00 9.11
C GLY A 5 -7.79 -10.88 8.61
N ALA A 6 -8.53 -11.19 7.54
CA ALA A 6 -9.48 -10.30 6.90
C ALA A 6 -10.76 -10.25 7.74
N ASN A 7 -11.38 -9.10 7.79
CA ASN A 7 -12.64 -8.91 8.47
C ASN A 7 -13.77 -9.48 7.58
N GLU A 8 -13.90 -10.82 7.57
CA GLU A 8 -14.89 -11.55 6.74
C GLU A 8 -16.34 -11.17 7.07
N ALA A 9 -16.57 -10.62 8.26
CA ALA A 9 -17.90 -10.27 8.73
C ALA A 9 -18.41 -8.92 8.20
N ILE A 10 -17.57 -8.10 7.57
CA ILE A 10 -17.91 -6.75 7.15
C ILE A 10 -17.74 -6.63 5.64
N ASP A 11 -18.84 -6.32 4.93
CA ASP A 11 -18.79 -5.99 3.51
C ASP A 11 -18.05 -4.65 3.30
N PRO A 12 -16.86 -4.66 2.65
CA PRO A 12 -16.06 -3.44 2.46
C PRO A 12 -16.78 -2.37 1.62
N THR A 13 -17.74 -2.72 0.80
CA THR A 13 -18.51 -1.75 0.00
C THR A 13 -19.39 -0.85 0.86
N THR A 14 -19.68 -1.28 2.10
CA THR A 14 -20.40 -0.44 3.08
C THR A 14 -19.48 0.61 3.71
N LEU A 15 -18.19 0.31 3.83
CA LEU A 15 -17.18 1.17 4.45
C LEU A 15 -16.44 2.06 3.43
N PHE A 16 -16.21 1.54 2.23
CA PHE A 16 -15.37 2.20 1.23
C PHE A 16 -16.09 2.33 -0.10
N THR A 17 -15.88 3.43 -0.79
CA THR A 17 -16.27 3.61 -2.19
C THR A 17 -15.05 3.44 -3.07
N LYS A 18 -15.01 2.38 -3.87
CA LYS A 18 -13.96 2.17 -4.88
C LYS A 18 -14.19 3.12 -6.05
N GLN A 19 -13.14 3.83 -6.47
CA GLN A 19 -13.15 4.82 -7.55
C GLN A 19 -12.29 4.35 -8.73
N GLU A 20 -11.50 5.25 -9.35
CA GLU A 20 -10.66 4.96 -10.51
C GLU A 20 -9.49 4.02 -10.17
N CYS A 21 -9.12 3.19 -11.15
CA CYS A 21 -7.92 2.37 -11.08
C CYS A 21 -6.67 3.26 -11.27
N ILE A 22 -5.76 3.22 -10.30
CA ILE A 22 -4.54 4.04 -10.26
C ILE A 22 -3.26 3.24 -10.51
N GLY A 23 -3.36 1.92 -10.50
CA GLY A 23 -2.23 1.03 -10.74
C GLY A 23 -2.65 -0.42 -10.90
N GLY A 24 -1.74 -1.23 -11.45
CA GLY A 24 -1.94 -2.66 -11.59
C GLY A 24 -0.59 -3.36 -11.73
N GLY A 25 -0.55 -4.61 -11.35
CA GLY A 25 0.62 -5.49 -11.41
C GLY A 25 0.22 -6.95 -11.40
N SER A 26 1.19 -7.84 -11.27
CA SER A 26 1.00 -9.29 -11.25
C SER A 26 0.02 -9.75 -10.16
N PHE A 27 0.00 -9.02 -9.03
CA PHE A 27 -0.76 -9.38 -7.83
C PHE A 27 -2.07 -8.59 -7.66
N GLY A 28 -2.67 -8.08 -8.75
CA GLY A 28 -3.95 -7.40 -8.68
C GLY A 28 -3.93 -5.93 -9.09
N ARG A 29 -5.02 -5.22 -8.79
CA ARG A 29 -5.24 -3.82 -9.19
C ARG A 29 -5.36 -2.92 -7.97
N VAL A 30 -4.82 -1.70 -8.09
CA VAL A 30 -4.93 -0.68 -7.05
C VAL A 30 -5.91 0.40 -7.51
N TYR A 31 -6.85 0.72 -6.64
CA TYR A 31 -7.86 1.74 -6.87
C TYR A 31 -7.70 2.87 -5.86
N LYS A 32 -8.00 4.08 -6.28
CA LYS A 32 -8.33 5.15 -5.38
C LYS A 32 -9.69 4.88 -4.77
N GLY A 33 -9.87 5.19 -3.51
CA GLY A 33 -11.14 4.99 -2.81
C GLY A 33 -11.41 6.09 -1.79
N LEU A 34 -12.61 6.07 -1.24
CA LEU A 34 -13.06 6.97 -0.18
C LEU A 34 -13.52 6.14 1.01
N ASP A 35 -12.97 6.38 2.19
CA ASP A 35 -13.55 5.86 3.45
C ASP A 35 -14.79 6.69 3.79
N ARG A 36 -15.95 6.04 3.73
CA ARG A 36 -17.27 6.71 3.97
C ARG A 36 -17.46 7.19 5.40
N ARG A 37 -16.71 6.62 6.36
CA ARG A 37 -16.83 6.97 7.79
C ARG A 37 -16.07 8.25 8.11
N THR A 38 -14.91 8.44 7.46
CA THR A 38 -13.99 9.54 7.76
C THR A 38 -13.96 10.60 6.67
N GLY A 39 -14.38 10.26 5.45
CA GLY A 39 -14.25 11.12 4.26
C GLY A 39 -12.81 11.15 3.70
N HIS A 40 -11.89 10.37 4.24
CA HIS A 40 -10.50 10.34 3.79
C HIS A 40 -10.35 9.51 2.52
N THR A 41 -9.46 9.96 1.64
CA THR A 41 -9.03 9.19 0.47
C THR A 41 -8.13 8.04 0.91
N VAL A 42 -8.35 6.84 0.35
CA VAL A 42 -7.59 5.63 0.62
C VAL A 42 -7.14 4.98 -0.69
N ALA A 43 -6.12 4.12 -0.63
CA ALA A 43 -5.77 3.21 -1.70
C ALA A 43 -6.33 1.82 -1.37
N ILE A 44 -6.94 1.16 -2.36
CA ILE A 44 -7.54 -0.17 -2.22
C ILE A 44 -6.86 -1.09 -3.23
N LYS A 45 -6.00 -1.99 -2.75
CA LYS A 45 -5.43 -3.08 -3.56
C LYS A 45 -6.44 -4.22 -3.57
N VAL A 46 -6.87 -4.66 -4.74
CA VAL A 46 -7.82 -5.75 -4.94
C VAL A 46 -7.09 -6.92 -5.58
N ILE A 47 -7.15 -8.06 -4.93
CA ILE A 47 -6.51 -9.30 -5.35
C ILE A 47 -7.60 -10.37 -5.48
N ASP A 48 -7.68 -11.03 -6.64
CA ASP A 48 -8.54 -12.17 -6.85
C ASP A 48 -7.88 -13.42 -6.25
N VAL A 49 -8.39 -13.88 -5.11
CA VAL A 49 -7.78 -14.99 -4.36
C VAL A 49 -8.09 -16.37 -4.96
N GLU A 50 -9.14 -16.50 -5.79
CA GLU A 50 -9.42 -17.74 -6.50
C GLU A 50 -8.40 -18.01 -7.62
N ASN A 51 -7.96 -16.95 -8.30
CA ASN A 51 -6.94 -17.06 -9.34
C ASN A 51 -5.49 -16.97 -8.81
N ALA A 52 -5.31 -16.71 -7.52
CA ALA A 52 -4.02 -16.56 -6.86
C ALA A 52 -3.74 -17.70 -5.85
N GLU A 53 -4.33 -18.89 -6.04
CA GLU A 53 -4.23 -20.02 -5.08
C GLU A 53 -2.79 -20.36 -4.68
N ASP A 54 -1.85 -20.34 -5.63
CA ASP A 54 -0.43 -20.63 -5.40
C ASP A 54 0.32 -19.51 -4.64
N GLU A 55 -0.27 -18.30 -4.56
CA GLU A 55 0.35 -17.08 -3.98
C GLU A 55 -0.32 -16.65 -2.66
N VAL A 56 -1.33 -17.38 -2.20
CA VAL A 56 -2.13 -17.02 -1.00
C VAL A 56 -1.25 -16.89 0.24
N GLU A 57 -0.30 -17.81 0.44
CA GLU A 57 0.61 -17.76 1.60
C GLU A 57 1.50 -16.51 1.57
N ASP A 58 1.99 -16.12 0.39
CA ASP A 58 2.81 -14.90 0.21
C ASP A 58 1.99 -13.63 0.49
N ILE A 59 0.75 -13.58 -0.01
CA ILE A 59 -0.20 -12.48 0.24
C ILE A 59 -0.50 -12.34 1.73
N MET A 60 -0.71 -13.46 2.43
CA MET A 60 -0.93 -13.49 3.87
C MET A 60 0.27 -12.96 4.65
N GLY A 61 1.48 -13.39 4.24
CA GLY A 61 2.73 -12.90 4.81
C GLY A 61 2.88 -11.38 4.63
N GLU A 62 2.56 -10.85 3.44
CA GLU A 62 2.59 -9.40 3.16
C GLU A 62 1.60 -8.64 4.06
N ILE A 63 0.36 -9.13 4.20
CA ILE A 63 -0.65 -8.51 5.07
C ILE A 63 -0.21 -8.52 6.54
N MET A 64 0.32 -9.64 7.02
CA MET A 64 0.79 -9.76 8.41
C MET A 64 1.92 -8.75 8.68
N ILE A 65 2.86 -8.61 7.76
CA ILE A 65 3.93 -7.62 7.86
C ILE A 65 3.35 -6.20 7.88
N LEU A 66 2.48 -5.85 6.93
CA LEU A 66 1.87 -4.52 6.83
C LEU A 66 1.03 -4.17 8.07
N SER A 67 0.26 -5.11 8.58
CA SER A 67 -0.61 -4.88 9.77
C SER A 67 0.17 -4.59 11.04
N GLY A 68 1.41 -5.08 11.15
CA GLY A 68 2.30 -4.82 12.27
C GLY A 68 3.11 -3.53 12.16
N MET A 69 3.04 -2.82 11.04
CA MET A 69 3.83 -1.61 10.82
C MET A 69 3.10 -0.34 11.30
N SER A 70 3.83 0.50 12.04
CA SER A 70 3.35 1.83 12.48
C SER A 70 4.51 2.81 12.47
N SER A 71 4.72 3.51 11.36
CA SER A 71 5.80 4.48 11.18
C SER A 71 5.34 5.57 10.21
N PRO A 72 5.75 6.84 10.40
CA PRO A 72 5.47 7.91 9.44
C PRO A 72 6.20 7.73 8.11
N TYR A 73 7.16 6.80 8.04
CA TYR A 73 7.97 6.51 6.86
C TYR A 73 7.47 5.29 6.07
N VAL A 74 6.38 4.66 6.52
CA VAL A 74 5.79 3.47 5.88
C VAL A 74 4.31 3.72 5.67
N THR A 75 3.81 3.39 4.49
CA THR A 75 2.40 3.50 4.16
C THR A 75 1.53 2.81 5.21
N ARG A 76 0.59 3.55 5.78
CA ARG A 76 -0.30 3.03 6.82
C ARG A 76 -1.27 2.00 6.23
N TYR A 77 -1.35 0.85 6.89
CA TYR A 77 -2.36 -0.17 6.64
C TYR A 77 -3.62 0.13 7.47
N TYR A 78 -4.81 0.04 6.86
CA TYR A 78 -6.09 0.28 7.52
C TYR A 78 -6.92 -0.98 7.72
N GLY A 79 -6.66 -2.04 6.97
CA GLY A 79 -7.35 -3.31 7.11
C GLY A 79 -7.42 -4.09 5.81
N SER A 80 -7.81 -5.37 5.93
CA SER A 80 -8.15 -6.22 4.80
C SER A 80 -9.55 -6.79 4.97
N TYR A 81 -10.24 -6.99 3.85
CA TYR A 81 -11.64 -7.41 3.80
C TYR A 81 -11.82 -8.37 2.64
N LEU A 82 -12.56 -9.46 2.87
CA LEU A 82 -12.94 -10.37 1.81
C LEU A 82 -14.32 -9.96 1.25
N HIS A 83 -14.42 -9.84 -0.07
CA HIS A 83 -15.66 -9.54 -0.77
C HIS A 83 -15.82 -10.47 -1.99
N GLY A 84 -16.58 -11.53 -1.84
CA GLY A 84 -16.62 -12.63 -2.80
C GLY A 84 -15.25 -13.30 -2.91
N SER A 85 -14.72 -13.41 -4.13
CA SER A 85 -13.35 -13.88 -4.40
C SER A 85 -12.28 -12.78 -4.32
N ASP A 86 -12.68 -11.53 -4.10
CA ASP A 86 -11.77 -10.38 -4.03
C ASP A 86 -11.31 -10.10 -2.61
N LEU A 87 -10.00 -10.10 -2.39
CA LEU A 87 -9.38 -9.59 -1.17
C LEU A 87 -9.04 -8.11 -1.37
N TRP A 88 -9.66 -7.25 -0.56
CA TRP A 88 -9.41 -5.82 -0.52
C TRP A 88 -8.42 -5.49 0.58
N ILE A 89 -7.26 -4.95 0.23
CA ILE A 89 -6.27 -4.42 1.18
C ILE A 89 -6.36 -2.90 1.13
N VAL A 90 -6.78 -2.30 2.23
CA VAL A 90 -7.00 -0.85 2.34
C VAL A 90 -5.80 -0.22 3.05
N MET A 91 -5.23 0.80 2.41
CA MET A 91 -4.03 1.48 2.87
C MET A 91 -4.10 2.98 2.59
N GLU A 92 -3.17 3.71 3.13
CA GLU A 92 -2.99 5.15 2.92
C GLU A 92 -2.82 5.46 1.42
N PHE A 93 -3.48 6.53 0.98
CA PHE A 93 -3.36 7.02 -0.39
C PHE A 93 -2.26 8.07 -0.50
N CYS A 94 -1.22 7.76 -1.25
CA CYS A 94 -0.11 8.67 -1.52
C CYS A 94 -0.43 9.58 -2.70
N SER A 95 -0.94 10.78 -2.43
CA SER A 95 -1.38 11.73 -3.47
C SER A 95 -0.26 12.25 -4.35
N GLY A 96 0.99 12.24 -3.87
CA GLY A 96 2.18 12.66 -4.61
C GLY A 96 2.62 11.69 -5.72
N GLY A 97 2.03 10.49 -5.76
CA GLY A 97 2.45 9.44 -6.69
C GLY A 97 3.82 8.86 -6.35
N SER A 98 4.49 8.21 -7.27
CA SER A 98 5.80 7.59 -7.08
C SER A 98 6.96 8.50 -7.51
N CYS A 99 8.17 8.25 -7.00
CA CYS A 99 9.36 8.93 -7.52
C CYS A 99 9.51 8.74 -9.03
N ALA A 100 9.08 7.58 -9.56
CA ALA A 100 9.02 7.36 -11.01
C ALA A 100 8.01 8.30 -11.69
N ASP A 101 6.90 8.64 -11.03
CA ASP A 101 5.93 9.61 -11.55
C ASP A 101 6.49 11.04 -11.47
N LEU A 102 7.17 11.39 -10.40
CA LEU A 102 7.83 12.69 -10.24
C LEU A 102 8.91 12.97 -11.31
N MET A 103 9.54 11.91 -11.83
CA MET A 103 10.55 12.03 -12.88
C MET A 103 9.97 12.14 -14.29
N LYS A 104 8.68 11.93 -14.52
CA LYS A 104 8.06 12.02 -15.85
C LYS A 104 8.20 13.40 -16.51
N PRO A 105 8.00 14.52 -15.80
CA PRO A 105 8.16 15.85 -16.38
C PRO A 105 9.63 16.28 -16.55
N GLY A 106 10.58 15.61 -15.90
CA GLY A 106 12.01 15.96 -15.97
C GLY A 106 12.82 15.41 -14.81
N ASN A 107 14.06 15.85 -14.71
CA ASN A 107 14.95 15.43 -13.63
C ASN A 107 14.58 16.12 -12.31
N ILE A 108 14.65 15.38 -11.22
CA ILE A 108 14.50 15.90 -9.85
C ILE A 108 15.83 16.58 -9.46
N ALA A 109 15.77 17.73 -8.82
CA ALA A 109 16.96 18.43 -8.35
C ALA A 109 17.69 17.62 -7.26
N GLU A 110 19.01 17.74 -7.18
CA GLU A 110 19.84 16.96 -6.23
C GLU A 110 19.41 17.20 -4.77
N ALA A 111 19.04 18.42 -4.42
CA ALA A 111 18.56 18.76 -3.08
C ALA A 111 17.25 18.03 -2.73
N GLU A 112 16.34 17.87 -3.69
CA GLU A 112 15.09 17.11 -3.54
C GLU A 112 15.36 15.60 -3.45
N ILE A 113 16.30 15.09 -4.27
CA ILE A 113 16.75 13.70 -4.19
C ILE A 113 17.31 13.41 -2.79
N ALA A 114 18.10 14.32 -2.22
CA ALA A 114 18.67 14.15 -0.88
C ALA A 114 17.57 14.02 0.19
N VAL A 115 16.47 14.78 0.08
CA VAL A 115 15.32 14.65 0.98
C VAL A 115 14.66 13.29 0.81
N ILE A 116 14.36 12.89 -0.43
CA ILE A 116 13.74 11.59 -0.74
C ILE A 116 14.57 10.43 -0.18
N VAL A 117 15.88 10.45 -0.41
CA VAL A 117 16.80 9.40 0.08
C VAL A 117 16.87 9.39 1.60
N ARG A 118 16.86 10.54 2.25
CA ARG A 118 16.83 10.64 3.72
C ARG A 118 15.59 9.96 4.29
N GLU A 119 14.41 10.28 3.77
CA GLU A 119 13.15 9.70 4.25
C GLU A 119 13.07 8.19 3.97
N LEU A 120 13.58 7.76 2.80
CA LEU A 120 13.72 6.36 2.45
C LEU A 120 14.62 5.61 3.45
N LEU A 121 15.75 6.18 3.82
CA LEU A 121 16.67 5.57 4.78
C LEU A 121 16.06 5.48 6.18
N GLN A 122 15.23 6.45 6.61
CA GLN A 122 14.48 6.37 7.86
C GLN A 122 13.48 5.20 7.85
N GLY A 123 12.77 5.02 6.74
CA GLY A 123 11.86 3.88 6.57
C GLY A 123 12.59 2.54 6.56
N LEU A 124 13.73 2.45 5.88
CA LEU A 124 14.55 1.24 5.88
C LEU A 124 15.13 0.94 7.27
N MET A 125 15.56 1.95 8.00
CA MET A 125 16.03 1.81 9.38
C MET A 125 14.93 1.23 10.26
N TYR A 126 13.70 1.77 10.17
CA TYR A 126 12.55 1.24 10.90
C TYR A 126 12.28 -0.24 10.58
N LEU A 127 12.33 -0.64 9.29
CA LEU A 127 12.14 -2.04 8.90
C LEU A 127 13.27 -2.94 9.42
N HIS A 128 14.51 -2.51 9.31
CA HIS A 128 15.68 -3.28 9.74
C HIS A 128 15.76 -3.46 11.25
N ASP A 129 15.36 -2.45 12.04
CA ASP A 129 15.27 -2.55 13.49
C ASP A 129 14.26 -3.60 13.94
N ASP A 130 13.21 -3.83 13.13
CA ASP A 130 12.21 -4.89 13.33
C ASP A 130 12.57 -6.21 12.59
N GLY A 131 13.81 -6.34 12.12
CA GLY A 131 14.31 -7.55 11.46
C GLY A 131 13.71 -7.82 10.08
N LYS A 132 13.08 -6.82 9.45
CA LYS A 132 12.42 -6.93 8.14
C LYS A 132 13.28 -6.36 7.03
N LEU A 133 13.28 -7.00 5.87
CA LEU A 133 13.97 -6.54 4.65
C LEU A 133 12.96 -6.22 3.57
N HIS A 134 13.08 -5.05 2.95
CA HIS A 134 12.15 -4.62 1.88
C HIS A 134 12.31 -5.42 0.58
N ARG A 135 13.55 -5.75 0.17
CA ARG A 135 13.95 -6.57 -0.99
C ARG A 135 13.58 -6.05 -2.39
N ASP A 136 12.75 -5.02 -2.52
CA ASP A 136 12.31 -4.47 -3.82
C ASP A 136 12.31 -2.93 -3.82
N ILE A 137 13.46 -2.32 -3.46
CA ILE A 137 13.63 -0.86 -3.51
C ILE A 137 13.75 -0.41 -4.96
N LYS A 138 12.81 0.41 -5.41
CA LYS A 138 12.76 0.98 -6.76
C LYS A 138 12.00 2.30 -6.77
N GLY A 139 12.17 3.10 -7.82
CA GLY A 139 11.49 4.41 -7.96
C GLY A 139 9.96 4.36 -7.86
N LYS A 140 9.34 3.23 -8.20
CA LYS A 140 7.89 3.00 -8.00
C LYS A 140 7.53 2.68 -6.54
N ALA A 141 8.44 2.11 -5.77
CA ALA A 141 8.22 1.81 -4.36
C ALA A 141 8.44 3.03 -3.46
N CYS A 142 9.30 3.97 -3.85
CA CYS A 142 9.61 5.17 -3.05
C CYS A 142 8.47 6.20 -2.96
N ALA A 143 7.33 5.99 -3.61
CA ALA A 143 6.15 6.84 -3.46
C ALA A 143 5.52 6.78 -2.08
N LEU A 144 5.65 5.65 -1.44
CA LEU A 144 5.03 5.34 -0.17
C LEU A 144 5.53 6.24 0.99
N MET A 145 6.60 7.01 0.77
CA MET A 145 7.25 7.82 1.80
C MET A 145 7.05 9.34 1.64
N LEU A 146 6.37 9.77 0.57
CA LEU A 146 6.12 11.19 0.31
C LEU A 146 4.71 11.63 0.70
N CYS A 147 4.02 10.89 1.56
CA CYS A 147 2.82 11.41 2.20
C CYS A 147 3.23 12.58 3.10
N VAL A 148 3.25 13.77 2.51
CA VAL A 148 3.35 15.00 3.28
C VAL A 148 2.11 15.06 4.15
N GLN A 149 2.31 15.01 5.44
CA GLN A 149 1.25 15.32 6.40
C GLN A 149 0.92 16.81 6.21
N ASP A 150 -0.30 17.09 5.72
CA ASP A 150 -0.93 18.40 5.88
C ASP A 150 -1.35 18.61 7.33
#